data_c85052e2859498d5672f16b071a8d70b
#
_entry.id   c85052e2859498d5672f16b071a8d70b
#
_cell.length_a   1.000
_cell.length_b   1.000
_cell.length_c   1.000
_cell.angle_alpha   90.00
_cell.angle_beta   90.00
_cell.angle_gamma   90.00
#
_symmetry.space_group_name_H-M   'P 1'
#
loop_
_entity.id
_entity.type
_entity.pdbx_description
1 polymer ?
#
loop_
_entity_poly.entity_id
_entity_poly.type
_entity_poly.pdbx_seq_one_letter_code
_entity_poly.pdbx_strand_id
1 'polypeptide(L)'
;MESLLVQLSTCSELIAEGYSSTGTMGWLNEFCATFLDFASDLKARLPEVAPSGANLEVETIFLCLTQVVTCITHLERTISLEASQMTRQHFLDRLDWCLRRMLISLTQLESSVAPVKNLEDHSFVELMDLALDHLDDYMEKLSQRRNNSLHILEESFTEDSFQLASIVNHIVRHVLAFANVAIKSDKMALTALCETLLSECATFHEEAGDPNCGHRKLEALSLERALYALESFLNEALLHLLFVSLIELENTSVEKLKEALRKDAAGAQELISAFDINMDRIQQIGVLAIAFSQDIKTKTIVRSCLASLESLDACIVPALQLPESAASRQHVEILQEHFNQELLIFRNVIHEIIDSCSLINNYLDMLGESIQVQEKSHLKLIVQRGSVLVEHFRLPVNYAGLSEDGQRVHKDLILILRECQAVVNLDIPVEPKRIVKRLKILYSVLAKLRDLISKDNLETDCSVASLAPIPSNATRTFVRNSRSVSKRHRSFVKQTGNCSVFGPQDTFTESASSESDLISFQMNEVLRLN
;
A
#
# COMPACT_ATOMS: atom_id res chain seq x y z
N MET A 1 -16.15 -17.58 22.67
CA MET A 1 -14.82 -17.83 22.06
C MET A 1 -14.47 -19.32 22.04
N GLU A 2 -14.62 -20.08 23.15
CA GLU A 2 -14.25 -21.51 23.22
C GLU A 2 -14.82 -22.37 22.06
N SER A 3 -16.09 -22.16 21.67
CA SER A 3 -16.72 -22.85 20.52
C SER A 3 -16.01 -22.56 19.19
N LEU A 4 -15.57 -21.31 18.95
CA LEU A 4 -14.83 -20.93 17.73
C LEU A 4 -13.45 -21.58 17.68
N LEU A 5 -12.77 -21.65 18.83
CA LEU A 5 -11.46 -22.30 18.93
C LEU A 5 -11.55 -23.80 18.66
N VAL A 6 -12.61 -24.45 19.16
CA VAL A 6 -12.88 -25.88 18.88
C VAL A 6 -13.16 -26.12 17.40
N GLN A 7 -14.02 -25.32 16.76
CA GLN A 7 -14.30 -25.43 15.33
C GLN A 7 -13.03 -25.24 14.48
N LEU A 8 -12.20 -24.26 14.83
CA LEU A 8 -10.95 -24.00 14.13
C LEU A 8 -9.94 -25.15 14.31
N SER A 9 -9.90 -25.77 15.50
CA SER A 9 -9.10 -26.98 15.74
C SER A 9 -9.57 -28.14 14.86
N THR A 10 -10.88 -28.33 14.74
CA THR A 10 -11.46 -29.36 13.83
C THR A 10 -11.08 -29.10 12.37
N CYS A 11 -11.09 -27.84 11.92
CA CYS A 11 -10.60 -27.48 10.59
C CYS A 11 -9.11 -27.87 10.41
N SER A 12 -8.27 -27.64 11.45
CA SER A 12 -6.85 -27.99 11.39
C SER A 12 -6.62 -29.51 11.35
N GLU A 13 -7.44 -30.29 12.05
CA GLU A 13 -7.42 -31.75 11.98
C GLU A 13 -7.77 -32.25 10.58
N LEU A 14 -8.79 -31.69 9.94
CA LEU A 14 -9.15 -32.01 8.55
C LEU A 14 -8.03 -31.66 7.57
N ILE A 15 -7.30 -30.55 7.76
CA ILE A 15 -6.12 -30.24 6.94
C ILE A 15 -5.03 -31.31 7.13
N ALA A 16 -4.77 -31.73 8.37
CA ALA A 16 -3.81 -32.81 8.65
C ALA A 16 -4.19 -34.13 7.94
N GLU A 17 -5.48 -34.45 7.86
CA GLU A 17 -5.98 -35.56 7.06
C GLU A 17 -5.75 -35.35 5.58
N GLY A 18 -5.90 -34.12 5.08
CA GLY A 18 -5.65 -33.74 3.68
C GLY A 18 -4.23 -34.02 3.21
N TYR A 19 -3.24 -33.93 4.08
CA TYR A 19 -1.84 -34.30 3.77
C TYR A 19 -1.64 -35.82 3.59
N SER A 20 -2.37 -36.62 4.34
CA SER A 20 -2.24 -38.09 4.36
C SER A 20 -3.19 -38.79 3.40
N SER A 21 -4.31 -38.17 3.04
CA SER A 21 -5.31 -38.72 2.14
C SER A 21 -4.97 -38.48 0.68
N THR A 22 -5.59 -39.27 -0.21
CA THR A 22 -5.50 -39.04 -1.67
C THR A 22 -6.20 -37.78 -2.13
N GLY A 23 -6.71 -36.94 -1.18
CA GLY A 23 -7.37 -35.65 -1.42
C GLY A 23 -8.58 -35.83 -2.33
N THR A 24 -9.67 -36.27 -1.79
CA THR A 24 -10.92 -36.43 -2.52
C THR A 24 -11.77 -35.19 -2.43
N MET A 25 -12.68 -34.96 -3.39
CA MET A 25 -13.68 -33.88 -3.29
C MET A 25 -14.55 -34.05 -2.03
N GLY A 26 -14.74 -35.27 -1.54
CA GLY A 26 -15.46 -35.52 -0.28
C GLY A 26 -14.77 -34.87 0.92
N TRP A 27 -13.46 -35.06 1.05
CA TRP A 27 -12.65 -34.38 2.08
C TRP A 27 -12.73 -32.86 1.97
N LEU A 28 -12.58 -32.30 0.76
CA LEU A 28 -12.63 -30.85 0.59
C LEU A 28 -14.02 -30.30 0.95
N ASN A 29 -15.09 -31.00 0.58
CA ASN A 29 -16.46 -30.61 0.94
C ASN A 29 -16.69 -30.64 2.46
N GLU A 30 -16.14 -31.62 3.17
CA GLU A 30 -16.20 -31.70 4.64
C GLU A 30 -15.44 -30.55 5.30
N PHE A 31 -14.23 -30.26 4.81
CA PHE A 31 -13.48 -29.09 5.26
C PHE A 31 -14.26 -27.78 5.00
N CYS A 32 -14.82 -27.60 3.81
CA CYS A 32 -15.61 -26.42 3.46
C CYS A 32 -16.82 -26.25 4.37
N ALA A 33 -17.57 -27.32 4.63
CA ALA A 33 -18.73 -27.27 5.52
C ALA A 33 -18.35 -26.82 6.93
N THR A 34 -17.33 -27.46 7.51
CA THR A 34 -16.82 -27.13 8.86
C THR A 34 -16.29 -25.69 8.92
N PHE A 35 -15.57 -25.24 7.89
CA PHE A 35 -15.05 -23.89 7.83
C PHE A 35 -16.15 -22.83 7.65
N LEU A 36 -17.21 -23.11 6.89
CA LEU A 36 -18.36 -22.22 6.73
C LEU A 36 -19.15 -22.08 8.04
N ASP A 37 -19.33 -23.16 8.80
CA ASP A 37 -19.94 -23.10 10.13
C ASP A 37 -19.11 -22.22 11.07
N PHE A 38 -17.79 -22.41 11.09
CA PHE A 38 -16.87 -21.54 11.83
C PHE A 38 -16.99 -20.06 11.40
N ALA A 39 -16.96 -19.77 10.09
CA ALA A 39 -17.05 -18.40 9.56
C ALA A 39 -18.40 -17.74 9.90
N SER A 40 -19.49 -18.49 9.89
CA SER A 40 -20.82 -18.03 10.27
C SER A 40 -20.90 -17.67 11.76
N ASP A 41 -20.37 -18.53 12.62
CA ASP A 41 -20.32 -18.29 14.06
C ASP A 41 -19.38 -17.10 14.40
N LEU A 42 -18.26 -17.00 13.70
CA LEU A 42 -17.33 -15.88 13.82
C LEU A 42 -18.01 -14.56 13.47
N LYS A 43 -18.72 -14.51 12.33
CA LYS A 43 -19.50 -13.34 11.92
C LYS A 43 -20.49 -12.89 12.98
N ALA A 44 -21.18 -13.81 13.63
CA ALA A 44 -22.16 -13.50 14.65
C ALA A 44 -21.53 -12.89 15.91
N ARG A 45 -20.32 -13.33 16.26
CA ARG A 45 -19.66 -12.97 17.55
C ARG A 45 -18.62 -11.85 17.43
N LEU A 46 -18.05 -11.64 16.25
CA LEU A 46 -16.97 -10.65 16.06
C LEU A 46 -17.35 -9.22 16.48
N PRO A 47 -18.58 -8.72 16.22
CA PRO A 47 -19.00 -7.40 16.69
C PRO A 47 -19.03 -7.25 18.21
N GLU A 48 -19.23 -8.35 18.94
CA GLU A 48 -19.25 -8.36 20.41
C GLU A 48 -17.84 -8.36 21.01
N VAL A 49 -16.89 -8.99 20.31
CA VAL A 49 -15.52 -9.21 20.78
C VAL A 49 -14.60 -8.04 20.40
N ALA A 50 -14.89 -7.36 19.30
CA ALA A 50 -14.13 -6.21 18.81
C ALA A 50 -15.02 -4.94 18.79
N PRO A 51 -15.37 -4.37 19.95
CA PRO A 51 -16.42 -3.37 20.04
C PRO A 51 -16.07 -1.98 19.49
N SER A 52 -14.83 -1.65 19.21
CA SER A 52 -14.52 -0.34 18.60
C SER A 52 -13.06 -0.25 18.15
N GLY A 53 -12.87 0.06 16.88
CA GLY A 53 -11.60 0.44 16.29
C GLY A 53 -10.96 -0.64 15.43
N ALA A 54 -10.21 -0.19 14.43
CA ALA A 54 -9.38 -1.04 13.59
C ALA A 54 -8.39 -1.82 14.46
N ASN A 55 -8.74 -3.07 14.75
CA ASN A 55 -7.88 -3.96 15.53
C ASN A 55 -7.07 -4.81 14.54
N LEU A 56 -5.75 -4.84 14.71
CA LEU A 56 -4.83 -5.63 13.89
C LEU A 56 -5.25 -7.10 13.83
N GLU A 57 -5.76 -7.64 14.92
CA GLU A 57 -6.21 -9.03 15.00
C GLU A 57 -7.43 -9.29 14.10
N VAL A 58 -8.37 -8.34 14.06
CA VAL A 58 -9.54 -8.41 13.17
C VAL A 58 -9.10 -8.34 11.71
N GLU A 59 -8.21 -7.43 11.36
CA GLU A 59 -7.63 -7.34 10.01
C GLU A 59 -6.92 -8.65 9.62
N THR A 60 -6.17 -9.24 10.55
CA THR A 60 -5.47 -10.52 10.34
C THR A 60 -6.46 -11.66 10.10
N ILE A 61 -7.56 -11.71 10.86
CA ILE A 61 -8.62 -12.72 10.66
C ILE A 61 -9.24 -12.57 9.27
N PHE A 62 -9.58 -11.36 8.82
CA PHE A 62 -10.11 -11.14 7.48
C PHE A 62 -9.13 -11.52 6.37
N LEU A 63 -7.84 -11.19 6.55
CA LEU A 63 -6.78 -11.65 5.66
C LEU A 63 -6.80 -13.17 5.52
N CYS A 64 -6.79 -13.88 6.64
CA CYS A 64 -6.77 -15.34 6.65
C CYS A 64 -8.03 -15.94 6.03
N LEU A 65 -9.23 -15.38 6.32
CA LEU A 65 -10.48 -15.82 5.69
C LEU A 65 -10.43 -15.70 4.16
N THR A 66 -9.95 -14.56 3.66
CA THR A 66 -9.82 -14.33 2.20
C THR A 66 -8.86 -15.36 1.58
N GLN A 67 -7.72 -15.58 2.21
CA GLN A 67 -6.72 -16.55 1.77
C GLN A 67 -7.25 -17.99 1.77
N VAL A 68 -7.99 -18.37 2.80
CA VAL A 68 -8.62 -19.73 2.87
C VAL A 68 -9.56 -19.94 1.71
N VAL A 69 -10.45 -18.98 1.40
CA VAL A 69 -11.37 -19.07 0.27
C VAL A 69 -10.60 -19.22 -1.06
N THR A 70 -9.57 -18.44 -1.25
CA THR A 70 -8.71 -18.51 -2.45
C THR A 70 -8.04 -19.89 -2.56
N CYS A 71 -7.49 -20.41 -1.47
CA CYS A 71 -6.86 -21.74 -1.44
C CYS A 71 -7.86 -22.87 -1.73
N ILE A 72 -9.09 -22.79 -1.19
CA ILE A 72 -10.17 -23.75 -1.48
C ILE A 72 -10.47 -23.81 -2.97
N THR A 73 -10.62 -22.64 -3.61
CA THR A 73 -10.92 -22.55 -5.05
C THR A 73 -9.83 -23.23 -5.89
N HIS A 74 -8.56 -23.04 -5.55
CA HIS A 74 -7.45 -23.68 -6.25
C HIS A 74 -7.30 -25.16 -5.91
N LEU A 75 -7.61 -25.58 -4.67
CA LEU A 75 -7.62 -26.99 -4.28
C LEU A 75 -8.72 -27.77 -5.03
N GLU A 76 -9.93 -27.21 -5.13
CA GLU A 76 -11.02 -27.82 -5.90
C GLU A 76 -10.59 -28.11 -7.32
N ARG A 77 -9.96 -27.12 -7.96
CA ARG A 77 -9.44 -27.28 -9.31
C ARG A 77 -8.29 -28.29 -9.39
N THR A 78 -7.37 -28.26 -8.43
CA THR A 78 -6.24 -29.19 -8.34
C THR A 78 -6.71 -30.65 -8.21
N ILE A 79 -7.70 -30.89 -7.36
CA ILE A 79 -8.30 -32.21 -7.16
C ILE A 79 -9.02 -32.70 -8.44
N SER A 80 -9.79 -31.81 -9.07
CA SER A 80 -10.56 -32.13 -10.29
C SER A 80 -9.65 -32.46 -11.49
N LEU A 81 -8.46 -31.88 -11.56
CA LEU A 81 -7.50 -32.10 -12.66
C LEU A 81 -6.49 -33.21 -12.37
N GLU A 82 -6.63 -33.95 -11.26
CA GLU A 82 -5.62 -34.91 -10.79
C GLU A 82 -4.20 -34.36 -10.79
N ALA A 83 -4.08 -33.07 -10.48
CA ALA A 83 -2.82 -32.35 -10.49
C ALA A 83 -1.83 -32.93 -9.48
N SER A 84 -0.56 -32.60 -9.64
CA SER A 84 0.53 -33.16 -8.85
C SER A 84 0.34 -32.94 -7.35
N GLN A 85 0.85 -33.86 -6.55
CA GLN A 85 0.86 -33.78 -5.10
C GLN A 85 1.54 -32.48 -4.59
N MET A 86 2.51 -31.95 -5.34
CA MET A 86 3.20 -30.70 -5.00
C MET A 86 2.28 -29.48 -5.03
N THR A 87 1.37 -29.38 -6.00
CA THR A 87 0.40 -28.27 -6.07
C THR A 87 -0.55 -28.29 -4.88
N ARG A 88 -1.02 -29.48 -4.52
CA ARG A 88 -1.86 -29.68 -3.34
C ARG A 88 -1.14 -29.30 -2.07
N GLN A 89 0.12 -29.71 -1.91
CA GLN A 89 0.95 -29.40 -0.78
C GLN A 89 1.03 -27.88 -0.55
N HIS A 90 1.31 -27.10 -1.58
CA HIS A 90 1.39 -25.64 -1.50
C HIS A 90 0.10 -25.05 -0.90
N PHE A 91 -1.06 -25.43 -1.39
CA PHE A 91 -2.34 -24.88 -0.88
C PHE A 91 -2.71 -25.41 0.51
N LEU A 92 -2.35 -26.65 0.86
CA LEU A 92 -2.55 -27.19 2.20
C LEU A 92 -1.66 -26.45 3.22
N ASP A 93 -0.38 -26.22 2.90
CA ASP A 93 0.55 -25.47 3.74
C ASP A 93 0.02 -24.05 3.99
N ARG A 94 -0.56 -23.44 2.96
CA ARG A 94 -1.15 -22.10 3.06
C ARG A 94 -2.40 -22.09 3.93
N LEU A 95 -3.28 -23.08 3.80
CA LEU A 95 -4.46 -23.25 4.65
C LEU A 95 -4.07 -23.45 6.12
N ASP A 96 -3.13 -24.35 6.40
CA ASP A 96 -2.63 -24.61 7.75
C ASP A 96 -2.07 -23.34 8.40
N TRP A 97 -1.27 -22.57 7.64
CA TRP A 97 -0.77 -21.29 8.10
C TRP A 97 -1.90 -20.31 8.45
N CYS A 98 -2.92 -20.17 7.60
CA CYS A 98 -4.06 -19.29 7.83
C CYS A 98 -4.85 -19.70 9.07
N LEU A 99 -5.13 -21.01 9.25
CA LEU A 99 -5.86 -21.51 10.42
C LEU A 99 -5.10 -21.25 11.72
N ARG A 100 -3.79 -21.52 11.75
CA ARG A 100 -2.93 -21.22 12.92
C ARG A 100 -2.90 -19.74 13.23
N ARG A 101 -2.82 -18.88 12.20
CA ARG A 101 -2.81 -17.43 12.41
C ARG A 101 -4.14 -16.93 12.94
N MET A 102 -5.28 -17.43 12.44
CA MET A 102 -6.60 -17.12 12.97
C MET A 102 -6.73 -17.56 14.45
N LEU A 103 -6.22 -18.74 14.81
CA LEU A 103 -6.22 -19.24 16.18
C LEU A 103 -5.48 -18.28 17.12
N ILE A 104 -4.30 -17.82 16.73
CA ILE A 104 -3.50 -16.86 17.50
C ILE A 104 -4.28 -15.56 17.66
N SER A 105 -4.82 -14.99 16.57
CA SER A 105 -5.55 -13.72 16.59
C SER A 105 -6.82 -13.79 17.43
N LEU A 106 -7.59 -14.89 17.36
CA LEU A 106 -8.77 -15.10 18.20
C LEU A 106 -8.40 -15.20 19.70
N THR A 107 -7.30 -15.86 20.02
CA THR A 107 -6.81 -15.97 21.40
C THR A 107 -6.36 -14.61 21.95
N GLN A 108 -5.74 -13.78 21.11
CA GLN A 108 -5.33 -12.42 21.47
C GLN A 108 -6.52 -11.49 21.66
N LEU A 109 -7.58 -11.62 20.86
CA LEU A 109 -8.84 -10.88 21.06
C LEU A 109 -9.55 -11.22 22.38
N GLU A 110 -9.42 -12.47 22.85
CA GLU A 110 -9.98 -12.89 24.14
C GLU A 110 -9.18 -12.32 25.34
N SER A 111 -7.89 -12.13 25.17
CA SER A 111 -7.03 -11.52 26.21
C SER A 111 -7.31 -10.01 26.25
N SER A 112 -7.97 -9.53 27.32
CA SER A 112 -8.35 -8.12 27.53
C SER A 112 -7.17 -7.15 27.71
N VAL A 113 -5.95 -7.61 27.58
CA VAL A 113 -4.74 -6.78 27.64
C VAL A 113 -4.42 -6.31 26.22
N ALA A 114 -4.71 -5.04 25.94
CA ALA A 114 -4.24 -4.42 24.70
C ALA A 114 -2.72 -4.63 24.61
N PRO A 115 -2.20 -5.30 23.58
CA PRO A 115 -0.78 -5.46 23.41
C PRO A 115 -0.14 -4.07 23.32
N VAL A 116 0.85 -3.81 24.17
CA VAL A 116 1.68 -2.60 24.02
C VAL A 116 2.39 -2.76 22.68
N LYS A 117 1.96 -1.99 21.67
CA LYS A 117 2.63 -1.96 20.36
C LYS A 117 4.06 -1.49 20.58
N ASN A 118 5.03 -2.31 20.21
CA ASN A 118 6.42 -1.88 20.12
C ASN A 118 6.58 -0.92 18.93
N LEU A 119 7.57 -0.02 18.97
CA LEU A 119 7.85 0.91 17.86
C LEU A 119 8.07 0.17 16.51
N GLU A 120 8.57 -1.06 16.55
CA GLU A 120 8.78 -1.91 15.37
C GLU A 120 7.47 -2.34 14.68
N ASP A 121 6.35 -2.36 15.41
CA ASP A 121 5.04 -2.77 14.89
C ASP A 121 4.25 -1.60 14.28
N HIS A 122 4.78 -0.38 14.35
CA HIS A 122 4.13 0.80 13.81
C HIS A 122 4.45 0.98 12.33
N SER A 123 3.45 1.37 11.55
CA SER A 123 3.63 1.77 10.15
C SER A 123 4.37 3.10 10.04
N PHE A 124 4.91 3.40 8.85
CA PHE A 124 5.55 4.68 8.58
C PHE A 124 4.68 5.88 8.99
N VAL A 125 3.39 5.86 8.66
CA VAL A 125 2.46 6.97 8.97
C VAL A 125 2.21 7.09 10.47
N GLU A 126 2.03 5.96 11.19
CA GLU A 126 1.87 5.97 12.64
C GLU A 126 3.13 6.53 13.35
N LEU A 127 4.32 6.21 12.85
CA LEU A 127 5.57 6.76 13.39
C LEU A 127 5.71 8.26 13.10
N MET A 128 5.28 8.72 11.92
CA MET A 128 5.25 10.14 11.57
C MET A 128 4.29 10.92 12.47
N ASP A 129 3.07 10.37 12.69
CA ASP A 129 2.08 10.97 13.58
C ASP A 129 2.65 11.06 15.02
N LEU A 130 3.26 9.98 15.54
CA LEU A 130 3.91 9.97 16.85
C LEU A 130 5.03 11.00 16.97
N ALA A 131 5.90 11.12 15.94
CA ALA A 131 6.99 12.09 15.97
C ALA A 131 6.48 13.54 16.03
N LEU A 132 5.42 13.84 15.26
CA LEU A 132 4.83 15.18 15.22
C LEU A 132 4.05 15.50 16.52
N ASP A 133 3.34 14.53 17.08
CA ASP A 133 2.66 14.68 18.38
C ASP A 133 3.69 14.98 19.49
N HIS A 134 4.82 14.25 19.51
CA HIS A 134 5.91 14.53 20.47
C HIS A 134 6.53 15.93 20.28
N LEU A 135 6.67 16.41 19.04
CA LEU A 135 7.16 17.77 18.76
C LEU A 135 6.17 18.85 19.21
N ASP A 136 4.88 18.62 19.03
CA ASP A 136 3.84 19.54 19.50
C ASP A 136 3.79 19.62 21.02
N ASP A 137 3.80 18.48 21.70
CA ASP A 137 3.86 18.42 23.16
C ASP A 137 5.11 19.14 23.71
N TYR A 138 6.25 18.94 23.04
CA TYR A 138 7.48 19.63 23.37
C TYR A 138 7.35 21.16 23.20
N MET A 139 6.77 21.62 22.10
CA MET A 139 6.55 23.06 21.86
C MET A 139 5.54 23.67 22.82
N GLU A 140 4.52 22.92 23.22
CA GLU A 140 3.57 23.34 24.26
C GLU A 140 4.24 23.48 25.62
N LYS A 141 5.05 22.52 26.05
CA LYS A 141 5.87 22.58 27.26
C LYS A 141 6.80 23.80 27.26
N LEU A 142 7.44 24.11 26.11
CA LEU A 142 8.28 25.31 25.97
C LEU A 142 7.49 26.62 26.15
N SER A 143 6.25 26.67 25.68
CA SER A 143 5.40 27.86 25.82
C SER A 143 4.90 28.06 27.26
N GLN A 144 4.66 26.96 28.00
CA GLN A 144 4.25 26.97 29.41
C GLN A 144 5.37 27.30 30.38
N ARG A 145 6.65 27.08 29.99
CA ARG A 145 7.86 27.35 30.81
C ARG A 145 7.94 28.81 31.32
N ARG A 146 7.30 29.75 30.67
CA ARG A 146 7.23 31.15 31.10
C ARG A 146 6.59 31.36 32.48
N ASN A 147 5.86 30.34 32.98
CA ASN A 147 5.01 30.46 34.18
C ASN A 147 5.40 29.54 35.36
N ASN A 148 6.29 28.54 35.22
CA ASN A 148 6.52 27.49 36.23
C ASN A 148 8.02 27.22 36.55
N SER A 149 8.25 26.56 37.72
CA SER A 149 9.56 26.24 38.30
C SER A 149 10.47 25.37 37.41
N LEU A 150 11.74 25.78 37.29
CA LEU A 150 12.71 25.32 36.29
C LEU A 150 13.15 23.84 36.37
N HIS A 151 13.23 23.21 37.54
CA HIS A 151 13.99 21.96 37.71
C HIS A 151 13.28 20.67 37.24
N ILE A 152 11.96 20.59 37.33
CA ILE A 152 11.21 19.37 36.97
C ILE A 152 11.00 19.25 35.45
N LEU A 153 11.07 20.38 34.74
CA LEU A 153 10.86 20.45 33.30
C LEU A 153 12.09 20.00 32.48
N GLU A 154 13.30 20.13 33.03
CA GLU A 154 14.54 19.81 32.28
C GLU A 154 14.73 18.31 32.07
N GLU A 155 14.44 17.48 33.09
CA GLU A 155 14.49 16.02 32.95
C GLU A 155 13.44 15.53 31.92
N SER A 156 12.26 16.16 31.87
CA SER A 156 11.22 15.83 30.89
C SER A 156 11.64 16.15 29.44
N PHE A 157 12.37 17.23 29.20
CA PHE A 157 12.82 17.59 27.84
C PHE A 157 13.89 16.63 27.29
N THR A 158 14.76 16.11 28.13
CA THR A 158 15.75 15.12 27.70
C THR A 158 15.11 13.77 27.42
N GLU A 159 14.13 13.35 28.20
CA GLU A 159 13.35 12.12 27.98
C GLU A 159 12.56 12.21 26.66
N ASP A 160 11.83 13.32 26.44
CA ASP A 160 11.06 13.56 25.21
C ASP A 160 11.96 13.52 23.98
N SER A 161 13.17 14.14 24.05
CA SER A 161 14.11 14.14 22.93
C SER A 161 14.68 12.75 22.64
N PHE A 162 14.90 11.92 23.65
CA PHE A 162 15.38 10.56 23.48
C PHE A 162 14.32 9.65 22.85
N GLN A 163 13.07 9.78 23.28
CA GLN A 163 11.95 9.05 22.68
C GLN A 163 11.75 9.45 21.22
N LEU A 164 11.82 10.75 20.92
CA LEU A 164 11.72 11.26 19.55
C LEU A 164 12.85 10.74 18.65
N ALA A 165 14.09 10.68 19.15
CA ALA A 165 15.22 10.11 18.42
C ALA A 165 15.01 8.62 18.09
N SER A 166 14.41 7.86 19.00
CA SER A 166 14.05 6.48 18.75
C SER A 166 13.00 6.36 17.63
N ILE A 167 11.94 7.18 17.66
CA ILE A 167 10.90 7.20 16.62
C ILE A 167 11.50 7.58 15.27
N VAL A 168 12.32 8.63 15.20
CA VAL A 168 13.00 9.07 13.97
C VAL A 168 13.87 7.95 13.38
N ASN A 169 14.58 7.18 14.20
CA ASN A 169 15.36 6.04 13.73
C ASN A 169 14.47 4.96 13.08
N HIS A 170 13.28 4.71 13.61
CA HIS A 170 12.32 3.77 12.98
C HIS A 170 11.75 4.32 11.66
N ILE A 171 11.43 5.62 11.59
CA ILE A 171 11.03 6.29 10.35
C ILE A 171 12.11 6.10 9.27
N VAL A 172 13.37 6.38 9.60
CA VAL A 172 14.51 6.24 8.68
C VAL A 172 14.65 4.78 8.21
N ARG A 173 14.46 3.78 9.08
CA ARG A 173 14.48 2.36 8.68
C ARG A 173 13.43 2.04 7.62
N HIS A 174 12.19 2.51 7.77
CA HIS A 174 11.13 2.34 6.77
C HIS A 174 11.50 2.97 5.43
N VAL A 175 12.02 4.20 5.46
CA VAL A 175 12.42 4.91 4.23
C VAL A 175 13.60 4.23 3.54
N LEU A 176 14.60 3.77 4.30
CA LEU A 176 15.75 3.05 3.74
C LEU A 176 15.36 1.67 3.17
N ALA A 177 14.41 0.98 3.79
CA ALA A 177 13.86 -0.26 3.23
C ALA A 177 13.22 0.00 1.85
N PHE A 178 12.42 1.04 1.72
CA PHE A 178 11.88 1.48 0.43
C PHE A 178 12.97 1.95 -0.54
N ALA A 179 13.95 2.73 -0.09
CA ALA A 179 15.04 3.24 -0.92
C ALA A 179 15.87 2.12 -1.56
N ASN A 180 15.94 0.93 -0.95
CA ASN A 180 16.66 -0.21 -1.52
C ASN A 180 16.06 -0.70 -2.84
N VAL A 181 14.75 -0.57 -3.03
CA VAL A 181 14.02 -1.00 -4.24
C VAL A 181 13.69 0.15 -5.18
N ALA A 182 13.82 1.40 -4.71
CA ALA A 182 13.55 2.60 -5.48
C ALA A 182 14.50 2.77 -6.68
N ILE A 183 14.13 3.61 -7.62
CA ILE A 183 15.01 3.98 -8.73
C ILE A 183 16.23 4.76 -8.20
N LYS A 184 17.34 4.67 -8.92
CA LYS A 184 18.64 5.17 -8.43
C LYS A 184 18.64 6.65 -8.01
N SER A 185 17.94 7.52 -8.76
CA SER A 185 17.80 8.94 -8.43
C SER A 185 17.09 9.14 -7.09
N ASP A 186 15.96 8.44 -6.91
CA ASP A 186 15.13 8.57 -5.72
C ASP A 186 15.81 7.95 -4.50
N LYS A 187 16.53 6.82 -4.68
CA LYS A 187 17.37 6.23 -3.63
C LYS A 187 18.37 7.25 -3.08
N MET A 188 19.08 7.96 -3.98
CA MET A 188 20.05 8.96 -3.57
C MET A 188 19.40 10.14 -2.82
N ALA A 189 18.28 10.63 -3.32
CA ALA A 189 17.55 11.74 -2.70
C ALA A 189 16.96 11.35 -1.33
N LEU A 190 16.36 10.16 -1.23
CA LEU A 190 15.84 9.63 0.04
C LEU A 190 16.95 9.45 1.07
N THR A 191 18.10 8.92 0.66
CA THR A 191 19.26 8.78 1.55
C THR A 191 19.73 10.14 2.09
N ALA A 192 19.84 11.14 1.23
CA ALA A 192 20.23 12.51 1.63
C ALA A 192 19.19 13.15 2.58
N LEU A 193 17.90 12.93 2.34
CA LEU A 193 16.84 13.39 3.24
C LEU A 193 16.87 12.68 4.60
N CYS A 194 17.16 11.38 4.64
CA CYS A 194 17.37 10.64 5.88
C CYS A 194 18.58 11.17 6.66
N GLU A 195 19.71 11.45 5.99
CA GLU A 195 20.89 12.04 6.61
C GLU A 195 20.56 13.43 7.19
N THR A 196 19.82 14.25 6.45
CA THR A 196 19.36 15.57 6.93
C THR A 196 18.47 15.41 8.15
N LEU A 197 17.49 14.51 8.12
CA LEU A 197 16.58 14.26 9.25
C LEU A 197 17.34 13.80 10.51
N LEU A 198 18.31 12.88 10.35
CA LEU A 198 19.14 12.42 11.47
C LEU A 198 20.02 13.54 12.04
N SER A 199 20.56 14.42 11.18
CA SER A 199 21.34 15.58 11.60
C SER A 199 20.50 16.58 12.39
N GLU A 200 19.29 16.92 11.90
CA GLU A 200 18.35 17.81 12.61
C GLU A 200 17.90 17.20 13.95
N CYS A 201 17.67 15.89 13.98
CA CYS A 201 17.33 15.17 15.20
C CYS A 201 18.47 15.18 16.22
N ALA A 202 19.73 15.03 15.80
CA ALA A 202 20.90 15.12 16.66
C ALA A 202 21.06 16.53 17.25
N THR A 203 20.93 17.57 16.41
CA THR A 203 20.97 18.97 16.85
C THR A 203 19.84 19.27 17.84
N PHE A 204 18.62 18.81 17.56
CA PHE A 204 17.47 18.93 18.47
C PHE A 204 17.76 18.27 19.83
N HIS A 205 18.37 17.09 19.84
CA HIS A 205 18.72 16.37 21.05
C HIS A 205 19.78 17.09 21.89
N GLU A 206 20.83 17.62 21.23
CA GLU A 206 21.88 18.42 21.89
C GLU A 206 21.31 19.68 22.54
N GLU A 207 20.49 20.43 21.81
CA GLU A 207 19.85 21.67 22.28
C GLU A 207 18.80 21.42 23.38
N ALA A 208 18.12 20.27 23.37
CA ALA A 208 17.18 19.87 24.43
C ALA A 208 17.90 19.67 25.78
N GLY A 209 19.16 19.24 25.77
CA GLY A 209 20.00 19.06 26.94
C GLY A 209 20.57 20.36 27.53
N ASP A 210 20.58 21.49 26.81
CA ASP A 210 21.14 22.78 27.29
C ASP A 210 20.03 23.64 27.91
N PRO A 211 20.05 23.88 29.25
CA PRO A 211 19.04 24.67 29.94
C PRO A 211 19.03 26.18 29.52
N ASN A 212 20.10 26.67 28.94
CA ASN A 212 20.23 28.08 28.56
C ASN A 212 19.95 28.37 27.08
N CYS A 213 19.59 27.32 26.29
CA CYS A 213 19.43 27.48 24.87
C CYS A 213 18.16 28.23 24.49
N GLY A 214 18.35 29.35 23.78
CA GLY A 214 17.27 30.16 23.21
C GLY A 214 16.73 29.64 21.88
N HIS A 215 17.37 28.62 21.29
CA HIS A 215 17.06 28.13 19.93
C HIS A 215 16.17 26.90 19.87
N ARG A 216 15.84 26.26 20.99
CA ARG A 216 15.03 25.03 21.10
C ARG A 216 13.79 25.01 20.21
N LYS A 217 13.10 26.15 20.09
CA LYS A 217 11.91 26.25 19.23
C LYS A 217 12.27 26.22 17.75
N LEU A 218 13.42 26.78 17.37
CA LEU A 218 13.87 26.77 15.98
C LEU A 218 14.27 25.35 15.56
N GLU A 219 14.96 24.63 16.43
CA GLU A 219 15.39 23.26 16.18
C GLU A 219 14.19 22.31 16.07
N ALA A 220 13.18 22.45 16.94
CA ALA A 220 11.93 21.70 16.82
C ALA A 220 11.22 21.95 15.49
N LEU A 221 11.15 23.21 15.03
CA LEU A 221 10.57 23.56 13.73
C LEU A 221 11.41 23.07 12.54
N SER A 222 12.75 23.03 12.69
CA SER A 222 13.66 22.50 11.68
C SER A 222 13.45 20.99 11.50
N LEU A 223 13.37 20.26 12.60
CA LEU A 223 13.09 18.82 12.62
C LEU A 223 11.70 18.51 12.04
N GLU A 224 10.66 19.25 12.43
CA GLU A 224 9.32 19.15 11.87
C GLU A 224 9.33 19.32 10.34
N ARG A 225 10.06 20.34 9.86
CA ARG A 225 10.20 20.60 8.42
C ARG A 225 10.93 19.46 7.69
N ALA A 226 11.95 18.87 8.30
CA ALA A 226 12.68 17.74 7.74
C ALA A 226 11.79 16.50 7.62
N LEU A 227 10.93 16.23 8.63
CA LEU A 227 9.93 15.15 8.59
C LEU A 227 8.94 15.34 7.43
N TYR A 228 8.38 16.55 7.26
CA TYR A 228 7.47 16.82 6.14
C TYR A 228 8.13 16.74 4.76
N ALA A 229 9.40 17.16 4.66
CA ALA A 229 10.15 17.05 3.41
C ALA A 229 10.35 15.57 3.03
N LEU A 230 10.69 14.72 4.01
CA LEU A 230 10.86 13.29 3.81
C LEU A 230 9.54 12.62 3.38
N GLU A 231 8.41 12.89 4.07
CA GLU A 231 7.09 12.36 3.71
C GLU A 231 6.70 12.76 2.27
N SER A 232 6.87 14.04 1.94
CA SER A 232 6.51 14.57 0.62
C SER A 232 7.28 13.88 -0.50
N PHE A 233 8.60 13.74 -0.31
CA PHE A 233 9.43 13.08 -1.31
C PHE A 233 9.20 11.57 -1.38
N LEU A 234 8.92 10.91 -0.26
CA LEU A 234 8.56 9.48 -0.25
C LEU A 234 7.30 9.22 -1.08
N ASN A 235 6.27 10.06 -0.96
CA ASN A 235 5.06 9.94 -1.79
C ASN A 235 5.37 10.10 -3.29
N GLU A 236 6.27 11.01 -3.66
CA GLU A 236 6.70 11.22 -5.04
C GLU A 236 7.50 10.01 -5.56
N ALA A 237 8.48 9.54 -4.81
CA ALA A 237 9.28 8.37 -5.13
C ALA A 237 8.43 7.09 -5.24
N LEU A 238 7.37 6.95 -4.43
CA LEU A 238 6.43 5.85 -4.51
C LEU A 238 5.64 5.85 -5.83
N LEU A 239 5.23 7.03 -6.31
CA LEU A 239 4.59 7.16 -7.63
C LEU A 239 5.57 6.83 -8.78
N HIS A 240 6.84 7.26 -8.68
CA HIS A 240 7.88 6.88 -9.65
C HIS A 240 8.07 5.36 -9.69
N LEU A 241 8.19 4.73 -8.53
CA LEU A 241 8.36 3.29 -8.42
C LEU A 241 7.17 2.53 -8.99
N LEU A 242 5.94 3.03 -8.79
CA LEU A 242 4.73 2.43 -9.34
C LEU A 242 4.78 2.39 -10.87
N PHE A 243 5.12 3.51 -11.54
CA PHE A 243 5.24 3.55 -13.00
C PHE A 243 6.27 2.55 -13.53
N VAL A 244 7.38 2.36 -12.81
CA VAL A 244 8.40 1.39 -13.20
C VAL A 244 7.89 -0.02 -13.00
N SER A 245 7.37 -0.35 -11.82
CA SER A 245 6.98 -1.71 -11.46
C SER A 245 5.84 -2.24 -12.32
N LEU A 246 4.81 -1.42 -12.62
CA LEU A 246 3.69 -1.86 -13.45
C LEU A 246 4.10 -2.19 -14.88
N ILE A 247 5.13 -1.51 -15.43
CA ILE A 247 5.69 -1.83 -16.75
C ILE A 247 6.59 -3.05 -16.69
N GLU A 248 7.44 -3.15 -15.66
CA GLU A 248 8.32 -4.29 -15.49
C GLU A 248 7.54 -5.60 -15.26
N LEU A 249 6.34 -5.56 -14.67
CA LEU A 249 5.45 -6.72 -14.57
C LEU A 249 5.11 -7.33 -15.94
N GLU A 250 4.96 -6.51 -16.97
CA GLU A 250 4.75 -6.98 -18.34
C GLU A 250 6.03 -7.55 -18.94
N ASN A 251 7.19 -7.00 -18.55
CA ASN A 251 8.50 -7.40 -19.06
C ASN A 251 9.03 -8.67 -18.38
N THR A 252 8.72 -8.88 -17.10
CA THR A 252 9.15 -10.01 -16.27
C THR A 252 8.04 -11.02 -16.01
N SER A 253 7.05 -11.13 -16.90
CA SER A 253 5.93 -12.05 -16.72
C SER A 253 6.39 -13.52 -16.63
N VAL A 254 5.64 -14.35 -15.89
CA VAL A 254 5.93 -15.79 -15.74
C VAL A 254 6.02 -16.50 -17.10
N GLU A 255 5.24 -16.06 -18.11
CA GLU A 255 5.35 -16.56 -19.48
C GLU A 255 6.73 -16.31 -20.09
N LYS A 256 7.27 -15.12 -19.91
CA LYS A 256 8.63 -14.78 -20.43
C LYS A 256 9.71 -15.54 -19.69
N LEU A 257 9.55 -15.74 -18.36
CA LEU A 257 10.44 -16.60 -17.57
C LEU A 257 10.46 -18.04 -18.11
N LYS A 258 9.28 -18.59 -18.35
CA LYS A 258 9.10 -19.93 -18.92
C LYS A 258 9.74 -20.07 -20.30
N GLU A 259 9.59 -19.05 -21.14
CA GLU A 259 10.20 -19.01 -22.47
C GLU A 259 11.73 -18.88 -22.41
N ALA A 260 12.26 -18.04 -21.50
CA ALA A 260 13.70 -17.85 -21.31
C ALA A 260 14.37 -19.13 -20.79
N LEU A 261 13.79 -19.79 -19.79
CA LEU A 261 14.30 -21.05 -19.24
C LEU A 261 14.35 -22.17 -20.28
N ARG A 262 13.45 -22.16 -21.28
CA ARG A 262 13.48 -23.12 -22.39
C ARG A 262 14.56 -22.83 -23.43
N LYS A 263 14.93 -21.55 -23.60
CA LYS A 263 15.87 -21.12 -24.66
C LYS A 263 17.32 -21.08 -24.20
N ASP A 264 17.58 -20.47 -23.07
CA ASP A 264 18.94 -20.24 -22.57
C ASP A 264 18.96 -20.04 -21.05
N ALA A 265 19.66 -20.93 -20.33
CA ALA A 265 19.76 -20.87 -18.87
C ALA A 265 20.50 -19.60 -18.37
N ALA A 266 21.43 -19.03 -19.15
CA ALA A 266 22.19 -17.85 -18.74
C ALA A 266 21.32 -16.57 -18.85
N GLY A 267 20.58 -16.40 -19.95
CA GLY A 267 19.62 -15.29 -20.10
C GLY A 267 18.42 -15.41 -19.15
N ALA A 268 18.05 -16.63 -18.76
CA ALA A 268 17.00 -16.85 -17.77
C ALA A 268 17.38 -16.33 -16.38
N GLN A 269 18.66 -16.43 -15.95
CA GLN A 269 19.09 -15.95 -14.64
C GLN A 269 18.96 -14.42 -14.49
N GLU A 270 19.25 -13.67 -15.54
CA GLU A 270 19.07 -12.21 -15.53
C GLU A 270 17.56 -11.84 -15.41
N LEU A 271 16.71 -12.58 -16.11
CA LEU A 271 15.26 -12.35 -16.06
C LEU A 271 14.66 -12.78 -14.71
N ILE A 272 15.14 -13.86 -14.08
CA ILE A 272 14.77 -14.26 -12.72
C ILE A 272 15.13 -13.14 -11.74
N SER A 273 16.37 -12.65 -11.78
CA SER A 273 16.81 -11.55 -10.92
C SER A 273 15.97 -10.28 -11.10
N ALA A 274 15.58 -9.97 -12.33
CA ALA A 274 14.68 -8.84 -12.61
C ALA A 274 13.26 -9.08 -12.09
N PHE A 275 12.77 -10.32 -12.12
CA PHE A 275 11.49 -10.71 -11.54
C PHE A 275 11.50 -10.54 -10.02
N ASP A 276 12.51 -11.08 -9.33
CA ASP A 276 12.67 -10.98 -7.87
C ASP A 276 12.72 -9.51 -7.42
N ILE A 277 13.53 -8.67 -8.09
CA ILE A 277 13.58 -7.22 -7.81
C ILE A 277 12.21 -6.56 -7.99
N ASN A 278 11.45 -6.98 -8.98
CA ASN A 278 10.13 -6.40 -9.20
C ASN A 278 9.11 -6.87 -8.17
N MET A 279 9.23 -8.10 -7.67
CA MET A 279 8.42 -8.58 -6.54
C MET A 279 8.72 -7.81 -5.26
N ASP A 280 10.01 -7.54 -4.96
CA ASP A 280 10.40 -6.68 -3.83
C ASP A 280 9.80 -5.27 -3.94
N ARG A 281 9.75 -4.70 -5.15
CA ARG A 281 9.10 -3.40 -5.41
C ARG A 281 7.60 -3.44 -5.12
N ILE A 282 6.92 -4.49 -5.57
CA ILE A 282 5.48 -4.68 -5.31
C ILE A 282 5.22 -4.78 -3.81
N GLN A 283 6.05 -5.53 -3.08
CA GLN A 283 5.96 -5.64 -1.62
C GLN A 283 6.07 -4.25 -0.96
N GLN A 284 7.06 -3.44 -1.33
CA GLN A 284 7.24 -2.11 -0.76
C GLN A 284 6.12 -1.13 -1.15
N ILE A 285 5.62 -1.18 -2.38
CA ILE A 285 4.45 -0.39 -2.81
C ILE A 285 3.24 -0.77 -1.95
N GLY A 286 2.99 -2.06 -1.75
CA GLY A 286 1.86 -2.54 -0.95
C GLY A 286 1.97 -2.15 0.53
N VAL A 287 3.16 -2.29 1.15
CA VAL A 287 3.41 -1.89 2.55
C VAL A 287 3.11 -0.41 2.76
N LEU A 288 3.57 0.48 1.86
CA LEU A 288 3.28 1.90 1.95
C LEU A 288 1.83 2.23 1.59
N ALA A 289 1.21 1.52 0.64
CA ALA A 289 -0.20 1.68 0.33
C ALA A 289 -1.08 1.35 1.55
N ILE A 290 -0.76 0.29 2.31
CA ILE A 290 -1.41 -0.04 3.58
C ILE A 290 -1.20 1.06 4.61
N ALA A 291 0.03 1.58 4.74
CA ALA A 291 0.35 2.64 5.69
C ALA A 291 -0.44 3.93 5.42
N PHE A 292 -0.54 4.35 4.17
CA PHE A 292 -1.24 5.57 3.77
C PHE A 292 -2.77 5.41 3.67
N SER A 293 -3.28 4.19 3.47
CA SER A 293 -4.72 3.94 3.40
C SER A 293 -5.37 4.05 4.78
N GLN A 294 -6.60 4.57 4.84
CA GLN A 294 -7.41 4.59 6.06
C GLN A 294 -8.47 3.48 6.07
N ASP A 295 -8.83 2.98 4.88
CA ASP A 295 -9.87 1.98 4.71
C ASP A 295 -9.38 0.58 5.07
N ILE A 296 -10.06 -0.07 6.03
CA ILE A 296 -9.75 -1.43 6.49
C ILE A 296 -9.89 -2.44 5.36
N LYS A 297 -10.91 -2.31 4.51
CA LYS A 297 -11.14 -3.21 3.37
C LYS A 297 -9.94 -3.19 2.42
N THR A 298 -9.49 -2.00 2.05
CA THR A 298 -8.31 -1.80 1.21
C THR A 298 -7.06 -2.41 1.84
N LYS A 299 -6.80 -2.12 3.12
CA LYS A 299 -5.66 -2.71 3.85
C LYS A 299 -5.68 -4.23 3.82
N THR A 300 -6.87 -4.83 4.07
CA THR A 300 -7.04 -6.28 4.09
C THR A 300 -6.78 -6.90 2.72
N ILE A 301 -7.33 -6.31 1.64
CA ILE A 301 -7.12 -6.82 0.28
C ILE A 301 -5.64 -6.73 -0.11
N VAL A 302 -4.99 -5.59 0.12
CA VAL A 302 -3.57 -5.43 -0.21
C VAL A 302 -2.70 -6.41 0.58
N ARG A 303 -2.94 -6.58 1.88
CA ARG A 303 -2.22 -7.58 2.71
C ARG A 303 -2.43 -9.01 2.20
N SER A 304 -3.65 -9.35 1.80
CA SER A 304 -3.97 -10.66 1.21
C SER A 304 -3.15 -10.90 -0.05
N CYS A 305 -3.18 -9.94 -0.99
CA CYS A 305 -2.40 -10.03 -2.22
C CYS A 305 -0.89 -10.16 -1.95
N LEU A 306 -0.33 -9.33 -1.06
CA LEU A 306 1.10 -9.39 -0.73
C LEU A 306 1.49 -10.75 -0.14
N ALA A 307 0.70 -11.29 0.79
CA ALA A 307 0.97 -12.59 1.39
C ALA A 307 0.88 -13.73 0.36
N SER A 308 -0.07 -13.66 -0.59
CA SER A 308 -0.17 -14.62 -1.69
C SER A 308 1.02 -14.51 -2.65
N LEU A 309 1.37 -13.29 -3.06
CA LEU A 309 2.47 -13.04 -3.98
C LEU A 309 3.82 -13.46 -3.39
N GLU A 310 4.09 -13.18 -2.11
CA GLU A 310 5.29 -13.64 -1.41
C GLU A 310 5.40 -15.18 -1.38
N SER A 311 4.29 -15.85 -1.07
CA SER A 311 4.24 -17.32 -1.08
C SER A 311 4.45 -17.90 -2.48
N LEU A 312 3.91 -17.25 -3.52
CA LEU A 312 4.02 -17.68 -4.92
C LEU A 312 5.40 -17.40 -5.50
N ASP A 313 6.03 -16.30 -5.13
CA ASP A 313 7.39 -15.94 -5.52
C ASP A 313 8.37 -17.06 -5.18
N ALA A 314 8.29 -17.56 -3.96
CA ALA A 314 9.10 -18.70 -3.51
C ALA A 314 8.85 -20.00 -4.27
N CYS A 315 7.68 -20.18 -4.92
CA CYS A 315 7.27 -21.43 -5.56
C CYS A 315 7.40 -21.42 -7.08
N ILE A 316 7.22 -20.27 -7.74
CA ILE A 316 7.10 -20.17 -9.21
C ILE A 316 8.42 -20.55 -9.90
N VAL A 317 9.54 -19.95 -9.51
CA VAL A 317 10.85 -20.21 -10.15
C VAL A 317 11.26 -21.67 -9.98
N PRO A 318 11.20 -22.28 -8.78
CA PRO A 318 11.45 -23.73 -8.62
C PRO A 318 10.50 -24.59 -9.47
N ALA A 319 9.21 -24.24 -9.55
CA ALA A 319 8.25 -25.00 -10.36
C ALA A 319 8.58 -24.96 -11.87
N LEU A 320 9.05 -23.81 -12.37
CA LEU A 320 9.50 -23.64 -13.76
C LEU A 320 10.76 -24.46 -14.10
N GLN A 321 11.58 -24.78 -13.10
CA GLN A 321 12.83 -25.55 -13.25
C GLN A 321 12.62 -27.07 -13.15
N LEU A 322 11.39 -27.54 -12.84
CA LEU A 322 11.08 -28.96 -12.79
C LEU A 322 11.22 -29.62 -14.15
N PRO A 323 11.62 -30.93 -14.19
CA PRO A 323 11.63 -31.70 -15.42
C PRO A 323 10.28 -31.66 -16.13
N GLU A 324 10.29 -31.57 -17.47
CA GLU A 324 9.09 -31.41 -18.26
C GLU A 324 8.24 -32.70 -18.25
N SER A 325 7.11 -32.65 -17.53
CA SER A 325 6.10 -33.70 -17.47
C SER A 325 4.70 -33.10 -17.58
N ALA A 326 3.67 -33.91 -17.80
CA ALA A 326 2.30 -33.41 -17.81
C ALA A 326 1.91 -32.83 -16.43
N ALA A 327 2.33 -33.48 -15.34
CA ALA A 327 2.07 -33.02 -13.97
C ALA A 327 2.80 -31.71 -13.64
N SER A 328 4.08 -31.56 -14.03
CA SER A 328 4.81 -30.32 -13.80
C SER A 328 4.26 -29.16 -14.63
N ARG A 329 3.77 -29.40 -15.83
CA ARG A 329 3.10 -28.35 -16.63
C ARG A 329 1.79 -27.88 -15.96
N GLN A 330 0.95 -28.80 -15.50
CA GLN A 330 -0.27 -28.43 -14.77
C GLN A 330 0.01 -27.68 -13.47
N HIS A 331 1.05 -28.11 -12.74
CA HIS A 331 1.49 -27.43 -11.54
C HIS A 331 1.86 -25.98 -11.83
N VAL A 332 2.71 -25.73 -12.83
CA VAL A 332 3.11 -24.37 -13.24
C VAL A 332 1.90 -23.56 -13.71
N GLU A 333 0.98 -24.15 -14.48
CA GLU A 333 -0.22 -23.44 -14.98
C GLU A 333 -1.13 -22.97 -13.84
N ILE A 334 -1.34 -23.79 -12.80
CA ILE A 334 -2.15 -23.41 -11.64
C ILE A 334 -1.48 -22.31 -10.83
N LEU A 335 -0.17 -22.42 -10.55
CA LEU A 335 0.57 -21.39 -9.82
C LEU A 335 0.60 -20.08 -10.60
N GLN A 336 0.83 -20.13 -11.91
CA GLN A 336 0.84 -18.96 -12.78
C GLN A 336 -0.52 -18.27 -12.84
N GLU A 337 -1.60 -19.04 -12.94
CA GLU A 337 -2.95 -18.48 -12.94
C GLU A 337 -3.27 -17.79 -11.61
N HIS A 338 -2.94 -18.44 -10.48
CA HIS A 338 -3.11 -17.84 -9.16
C HIS A 338 -2.28 -16.55 -9.02
N PHE A 339 -1.02 -16.57 -9.44
CA PHE A 339 -0.16 -15.39 -9.44
C PHE A 339 -0.75 -14.23 -10.27
N ASN A 340 -1.23 -14.52 -11.48
CA ASN A 340 -1.83 -13.50 -12.35
C ASN A 340 -3.13 -12.93 -11.76
N GLN A 341 -3.94 -13.74 -11.09
CA GLN A 341 -5.16 -13.30 -10.40
C GLN A 341 -4.83 -12.37 -9.22
N GLU A 342 -3.92 -12.77 -8.34
CA GLU A 342 -3.51 -11.95 -7.20
C GLU A 342 -2.87 -10.63 -7.64
N LEU A 343 -2.04 -10.67 -8.66
CA LEU A 343 -1.43 -9.49 -9.24
C LEU A 343 -2.45 -8.54 -9.87
N LEU A 344 -3.47 -9.08 -10.54
CA LEU A 344 -4.56 -8.27 -11.10
C LEU A 344 -5.39 -7.60 -9.99
N ILE A 345 -5.71 -8.31 -8.92
CA ILE A 345 -6.42 -7.76 -7.76
C ILE A 345 -5.58 -6.64 -7.14
N PHE A 346 -4.29 -6.90 -6.89
CA PHE A 346 -3.36 -5.91 -6.36
C PHE A 346 -3.32 -4.64 -7.23
N ARG A 347 -3.10 -4.78 -8.55
CA ARG A 347 -3.08 -3.65 -9.50
C ARG A 347 -4.37 -2.84 -9.44
N ASN A 348 -5.53 -3.50 -9.47
CA ASN A 348 -6.83 -2.83 -9.43
C ASN A 348 -7.01 -2.03 -8.15
N VAL A 349 -6.73 -2.63 -6.99
CA VAL A 349 -6.85 -1.95 -5.70
C VAL A 349 -5.88 -0.77 -5.59
N ILE A 350 -4.63 -0.93 -6.04
CA ILE A 350 -3.67 0.17 -6.07
C ILE A 350 -4.19 1.31 -6.97
N HIS A 351 -4.71 1.02 -8.16
CA HIS A 351 -5.29 2.04 -9.02
C HIS A 351 -6.55 2.69 -8.43
N GLU A 352 -7.35 1.98 -7.63
CA GLU A 352 -8.53 2.55 -6.96
C GLU A 352 -8.16 3.57 -5.88
N ILE A 353 -7.09 3.32 -5.15
CA ILE A 353 -6.69 4.17 -4.02
C ILE A 353 -5.81 5.35 -4.41
N ILE A 354 -5.09 5.27 -5.53
CA ILE A 354 -4.17 6.33 -5.95
C ILE A 354 -4.91 7.64 -6.24
N ASP A 355 -4.32 8.75 -5.82
CA ASP A 355 -4.79 10.08 -6.19
C ASP A 355 -4.52 10.37 -7.67
N SER A 356 -5.59 10.50 -8.44
CA SER A 356 -5.53 10.72 -9.90
C SER A 356 -4.75 11.98 -10.28
N CYS A 357 -4.88 13.05 -9.47
CA CYS A 357 -4.17 14.30 -9.70
C CYS A 357 -2.65 14.14 -9.49
N SER A 358 -2.26 13.47 -8.42
CA SER A 358 -0.85 13.19 -8.11
C SER A 358 -0.21 12.28 -9.14
N LEU A 359 -0.94 11.26 -9.59
CA LEU A 359 -0.49 10.35 -10.65
C LEU A 359 -0.23 11.09 -11.97
N ILE A 360 -1.16 11.96 -12.39
CA ILE A 360 -0.99 12.77 -13.61
C ILE A 360 0.17 13.76 -13.44
N ASN A 361 0.28 14.45 -12.31
CA ASN A 361 1.36 15.40 -12.06
C ASN A 361 2.74 14.72 -12.14
N ASN A 362 2.87 13.55 -11.51
CA ASN A 362 4.11 12.79 -11.55
C ASN A 362 4.48 12.39 -13.00
N TYR A 363 3.49 11.94 -13.78
CA TYR A 363 3.74 11.63 -15.19
C TYR A 363 4.09 12.88 -16.02
N LEU A 364 3.45 14.04 -15.77
CA LEU A 364 3.75 15.29 -16.45
C LEU A 364 5.19 15.74 -16.20
N ASP A 365 5.74 15.55 -15.00
CA ASP A 365 7.13 15.88 -14.68
C ASP A 365 8.09 14.98 -15.46
N MET A 366 7.89 13.64 -15.40
CA MET A 366 8.68 12.70 -16.20
C MET A 366 8.60 12.98 -17.71
N LEU A 367 7.42 13.36 -18.20
CA LEU A 367 7.20 13.72 -19.60
C LEU A 367 7.94 15.01 -19.96
N GLY A 368 7.92 16.02 -19.08
CA GLY A 368 8.64 17.27 -19.23
C GLY A 368 10.16 17.05 -19.32
N GLU A 369 10.72 16.24 -18.46
CA GLU A 369 12.14 15.84 -18.49
C GLU A 369 12.50 15.12 -19.80
N SER A 370 11.68 14.13 -20.19
CA SER A 370 11.90 13.37 -21.42
C SER A 370 11.85 14.26 -22.68
N ILE A 371 10.99 15.29 -22.69
CA ILE A 371 10.92 16.29 -23.77
C ILE A 371 12.19 17.15 -23.81
N GLN A 372 12.83 17.42 -22.68
CA GLN A 372 14.09 18.19 -22.61
C GLN A 372 15.28 17.35 -23.06
N VAL A 373 15.40 16.11 -22.59
CA VAL A 373 16.52 15.20 -22.90
C VAL A 373 16.49 14.74 -24.35
N GLN A 374 15.33 14.53 -24.96
CA GLN A 374 15.11 14.15 -26.37
C GLN A 374 15.83 12.86 -26.83
N GLU A 375 16.26 12.03 -25.90
CA GLU A 375 16.88 10.74 -26.22
C GLU A 375 15.81 9.70 -26.61
N LYS A 376 16.03 8.96 -27.69
CA LYS A 376 15.03 8.01 -28.23
C LYS A 376 14.61 6.93 -27.23
N SER A 377 15.54 6.44 -26.41
CA SER A 377 15.28 5.47 -25.36
C SER A 377 14.32 6.02 -24.30
N HIS A 378 14.56 7.25 -23.82
CA HIS A 378 13.71 7.95 -22.86
C HIS A 378 12.31 8.26 -23.46
N LEU A 379 12.28 8.69 -24.73
CA LEU A 379 11.01 8.96 -25.41
C LEU A 379 10.16 7.70 -25.60
N LYS A 380 10.78 6.54 -25.80
CA LYS A 380 10.08 5.25 -25.87
C LYS A 380 9.53 4.85 -24.50
N LEU A 381 10.35 4.95 -23.49
CA LEU A 381 9.98 4.58 -22.12
C LEU A 381 8.83 5.44 -21.57
N ILE A 382 8.88 6.77 -21.78
CA ILE A 382 7.81 7.65 -21.29
C ILE A 382 6.47 7.38 -21.99
N VAL A 383 6.47 7.07 -23.28
CA VAL A 383 5.25 6.69 -24.00
C VAL A 383 4.69 5.36 -23.47
N GLN A 384 5.55 4.41 -23.15
CA GLN A 384 5.14 3.14 -22.52
C GLN A 384 4.52 3.39 -21.14
N ARG A 385 5.14 4.24 -20.31
CA ARG A 385 4.60 4.64 -18.99
C ARG A 385 3.21 5.27 -19.06
N GLY A 386 2.87 5.91 -20.17
CA GLY A 386 1.53 6.45 -20.39
C GLY A 386 0.40 5.41 -20.36
N SER A 387 0.69 4.12 -20.61
CA SER A 387 -0.29 3.04 -20.47
C SER A 387 -0.84 2.91 -19.05
N VAL A 388 -0.03 3.21 -18.04
CA VAL A 388 -0.43 3.17 -16.63
C VAL A 388 -1.58 4.16 -16.35
N LEU A 389 -1.55 5.36 -16.97
CA LEU A 389 -2.65 6.32 -16.87
C LEU A 389 -3.92 5.81 -17.55
N VAL A 390 -3.80 5.16 -18.71
CA VAL A 390 -4.95 4.58 -19.40
C VAL A 390 -5.59 3.48 -18.57
N GLU A 391 -4.79 2.64 -17.92
CA GLU A 391 -5.28 1.59 -17.02
C GLU A 391 -5.95 2.19 -15.78
N HIS A 392 -5.36 3.23 -15.20
CA HIS A 392 -5.93 3.93 -14.06
C HIS A 392 -7.37 4.40 -14.34
N PHE A 393 -7.60 5.06 -15.46
CA PHE A 393 -8.93 5.53 -15.85
C PHE A 393 -9.80 4.45 -16.54
N ARG A 394 -9.31 3.23 -16.75
CA ARG A 394 -10.13 2.09 -17.18
C ARG A 394 -11.04 1.60 -16.05
N LEU A 395 -10.63 1.79 -14.80
CA LEU A 395 -11.44 1.41 -13.65
C LEU A 395 -12.71 2.30 -13.57
N PRO A 396 -13.90 1.69 -13.41
CA PRO A 396 -15.16 2.42 -13.39
C PRO A 396 -15.19 3.52 -12.32
N VAL A 397 -14.60 3.27 -11.15
CA VAL A 397 -14.53 4.24 -10.04
C VAL A 397 -13.75 5.49 -10.44
N ASN A 398 -12.60 5.33 -11.10
CA ASN A 398 -11.76 6.46 -11.52
C ASN A 398 -12.36 7.21 -12.71
N TYR A 399 -12.98 6.48 -13.64
CA TYR A 399 -13.64 7.07 -14.81
C TYR A 399 -14.93 7.83 -14.42
N ALA A 400 -15.72 7.28 -13.49
CA ALA A 400 -16.94 7.93 -12.99
C ALA A 400 -16.65 9.21 -12.19
N GLY A 401 -15.44 9.33 -11.61
CA GLY A 401 -14.97 10.53 -10.93
C GLY A 401 -14.60 11.69 -11.87
N LEU A 402 -14.64 11.48 -13.21
CA LEU A 402 -14.37 12.53 -14.18
C LEU A 402 -15.67 13.24 -14.58
N SER A 403 -15.65 14.56 -14.63
CA SER A 403 -16.72 15.36 -15.25
C SER A 403 -16.88 15.01 -16.74
N GLU A 404 -18.00 15.43 -17.36
CA GLU A 404 -18.22 15.19 -18.80
C GLU A 404 -17.07 15.72 -19.68
N ASP A 405 -16.54 16.90 -19.33
CA ASP A 405 -15.39 17.48 -20.02
C ASP A 405 -14.12 16.67 -19.75
N GLY A 406 -13.93 16.18 -18.52
CA GLY A 406 -12.84 15.26 -18.17
C GLY A 406 -12.89 13.97 -18.98
N GLN A 407 -14.05 13.37 -19.16
CA GLN A 407 -14.25 12.17 -19.98
C GLN A 407 -13.95 12.42 -21.48
N ARG A 408 -14.25 13.61 -22.00
CA ARG A 408 -13.89 14.00 -23.37
C ARG A 408 -12.36 14.11 -23.51
N VAL A 409 -11.71 14.83 -22.60
CA VAL A 409 -10.25 14.98 -22.59
C VAL A 409 -9.54 13.63 -22.39
N HIS A 410 -10.11 12.72 -21.59
CA HIS A 410 -9.57 11.37 -21.45
C HIS A 410 -9.62 10.57 -22.77
N LYS A 411 -10.68 10.72 -23.58
CA LYS A 411 -10.71 10.12 -24.94
C LYS A 411 -9.61 10.68 -25.84
N ASP A 412 -9.37 12.00 -25.79
CA ASP A 412 -8.28 12.63 -26.52
C ASP A 412 -6.92 12.12 -26.04
N LEU A 413 -6.74 11.90 -24.72
CA LEU A 413 -5.54 11.29 -24.14
C LEU A 413 -5.24 9.91 -24.75
N ILE A 414 -6.26 9.04 -24.82
CA ILE A 414 -6.09 7.70 -25.41
C ILE A 414 -5.66 7.79 -26.88
N LEU A 415 -6.27 8.69 -27.64
CA LEU A 415 -5.95 8.86 -29.05
C LEU A 415 -4.52 9.34 -29.26
N ILE A 416 -4.11 10.40 -28.58
CA ILE A 416 -2.75 10.95 -28.73
C ILE A 416 -1.68 9.99 -28.21
N LEU A 417 -1.95 9.24 -27.14
CA LEU A 417 -1.03 8.23 -26.63
C LEU A 417 -0.83 7.09 -27.63
N ARG A 418 -1.91 6.60 -28.27
CA ARG A 418 -1.83 5.61 -29.35
C ARG A 418 -1.02 6.12 -30.55
N GLU A 419 -1.19 7.39 -30.93
CA GLU A 419 -0.37 8.01 -31.96
C GLU A 419 1.11 8.05 -31.57
N CYS A 420 1.42 8.43 -30.32
CA CYS A 420 2.79 8.41 -29.81
C CYS A 420 3.38 6.99 -29.83
N GLN A 421 2.63 5.99 -29.39
CA GLN A 421 3.03 4.58 -29.41
C GLN A 421 3.30 4.09 -30.83
N ALA A 422 2.39 4.40 -31.77
CA ALA A 422 2.56 4.04 -33.18
C ALA A 422 3.85 4.62 -33.76
N VAL A 423 4.13 5.92 -33.50
CA VAL A 423 5.33 6.59 -34.03
C VAL A 423 6.63 6.10 -33.41
N VAL A 424 6.62 5.78 -32.11
CA VAL A 424 7.80 5.31 -31.38
C VAL A 424 8.15 3.87 -31.73
N ASN A 425 7.16 3.05 -32.06
CA ASN A 425 7.32 1.64 -32.42
C ASN A 425 7.53 1.40 -33.93
N LEU A 426 7.59 2.47 -34.76
CA LEU A 426 7.94 2.32 -36.17
C LEU A 426 9.40 1.86 -36.30
N ASP A 427 9.62 0.86 -37.17
CA ASP A 427 10.97 0.37 -37.54
C ASP A 427 11.74 1.41 -38.38
N ILE A 428 11.05 2.41 -38.91
CA ILE A 428 11.66 3.50 -39.69
C ILE A 428 12.19 4.56 -38.72
N PRO A 429 13.41 5.08 -38.90
CA PRO A 429 13.97 6.12 -38.06
C PRO A 429 13.16 7.42 -38.19
N VAL A 430 12.33 7.69 -37.19
CA VAL A 430 11.57 8.94 -37.09
C VAL A 430 12.44 10.00 -36.41
N GLU A 431 12.42 11.19 -36.94
CA GLU A 431 13.14 12.34 -36.38
C GLU A 431 12.66 12.63 -34.94
N PRO A 432 13.54 12.74 -33.94
CA PRO A 432 13.13 13.00 -32.56
C PRO A 432 12.22 14.21 -32.38
N LYS A 433 12.45 15.25 -33.18
CA LYS A 433 11.60 16.47 -33.21
C LYS A 433 10.11 16.19 -33.47
N ARG A 434 9.80 15.19 -34.32
CA ARG A 434 8.41 14.81 -34.64
C ARG A 434 7.76 14.09 -33.45
N ILE A 435 8.52 13.26 -32.75
CA ILE A 435 8.08 12.59 -31.52
C ILE A 435 7.81 13.64 -30.45
N VAL A 436 8.77 14.52 -30.21
CA VAL A 436 8.66 15.61 -29.21
C VAL A 436 7.45 16.51 -29.47
N LYS A 437 7.13 16.80 -30.73
CA LYS A 437 5.91 17.58 -31.05
C LYS A 437 4.64 16.88 -30.56
N ARG A 438 4.53 15.57 -30.73
CA ARG A 438 3.37 14.79 -30.23
C ARG A 438 3.36 14.70 -28.70
N LEU A 439 4.53 14.52 -28.08
CA LEU A 439 4.64 14.51 -26.61
C LEU A 439 4.25 15.86 -26.00
N LYS A 440 4.50 16.98 -26.67
CA LYS A 440 4.01 18.31 -26.24
C LYS A 440 2.48 18.42 -26.32
N ILE A 441 1.85 17.79 -27.31
CA ILE A 441 0.38 17.71 -27.37
C ILE A 441 -0.13 16.84 -26.24
N LEU A 442 0.49 15.67 -26.00
CA LEU A 442 0.17 14.78 -24.87
C LEU A 442 0.27 15.52 -23.54
N TYR A 443 1.34 16.30 -23.35
CA TYR A 443 1.52 17.14 -22.16
C TYR A 443 0.36 18.13 -21.97
N SER A 444 -0.05 18.83 -23.04
CA SER A 444 -1.16 19.80 -22.97
C SER A 444 -2.50 19.15 -22.66
N VAL A 445 -2.76 17.96 -23.21
CA VAL A 445 -3.99 17.18 -22.95
C VAL A 445 -4.02 16.73 -21.49
N LEU A 446 -2.90 16.22 -20.97
CA LEU A 446 -2.79 15.78 -19.60
C LEU A 446 -2.89 16.93 -18.59
N ALA A 447 -2.25 18.07 -18.87
CA ALA A 447 -2.37 19.27 -18.04
C ALA A 447 -3.84 19.73 -17.95
N LYS A 448 -4.57 19.72 -19.08
CA LYS A 448 -5.99 20.02 -19.11
C LYS A 448 -6.82 19.02 -18.29
N LEU A 449 -6.52 17.72 -18.38
CA LEU A 449 -7.21 16.67 -17.58
C LEU A 449 -6.99 16.89 -16.09
N ARG A 450 -5.74 17.15 -15.68
CA ARG A 450 -5.38 17.48 -14.30
C ARG A 450 -6.17 18.68 -13.77
N ASP A 451 -6.23 19.77 -14.56
CA ASP A 451 -6.90 21.01 -14.15
C ASP A 451 -8.42 20.80 -13.97
N LEU A 452 -9.03 19.94 -14.78
CA LEU A 452 -10.45 19.57 -14.64
C LEU A 452 -10.66 18.77 -13.34
N ILE A 453 -9.84 17.74 -13.07
CA ILE A 453 -9.95 16.95 -11.84
C ILE A 453 -9.72 17.84 -10.59
N SER A 454 -8.78 18.77 -10.66
CA SER A 454 -8.51 19.70 -9.55
C SER A 454 -9.68 20.65 -9.27
N LYS A 455 -10.41 21.07 -10.30
CA LYS A 455 -11.62 21.91 -10.14
C LYS A 455 -12.77 21.13 -9.51
N ASP A 456 -13.00 19.91 -10.00
CA ASP A 456 -14.06 19.03 -9.47
C ASP A 456 -13.84 18.73 -7.98
N ASN A 457 -12.59 18.53 -7.55
CA ASN A 457 -12.23 18.34 -6.14
C ASN A 457 -12.46 19.61 -5.29
N LEU A 458 -12.20 20.81 -5.83
CA LEU A 458 -12.43 22.07 -5.13
C LEU A 458 -13.94 22.37 -4.97
N GLU A 459 -14.78 22.02 -5.92
CA GLU A 459 -16.23 22.21 -5.84
C GLU A 459 -16.86 21.26 -4.83
N THR A 460 -16.32 20.07 -4.66
CA THR A 460 -16.74 19.09 -3.65
C THR A 460 -16.35 19.52 -2.23
N ASP A 461 -15.17 20.16 -2.05
CA ASP A 461 -14.70 20.69 -0.75
C ASP A 461 -15.33 22.03 -0.36
N CYS A 462 -15.91 22.79 -1.30
CA CYS A 462 -16.53 24.08 -1.03
C CYS A 462 -17.86 24.00 -0.26
N SER A 463 -18.38 22.81 0.01
CA SER A 463 -19.49 22.62 0.95
C SER A 463 -19.07 22.81 2.43
N VAL A 464 -17.76 22.92 2.71
CA VAL A 464 -17.21 23.23 4.04
C VAL A 464 -16.30 24.46 3.92
N ALA A 465 -16.87 25.62 4.22
CA ALA A 465 -16.22 26.92 4.13
C ALA A 465 -14.88 26.99 4.87
N SER A 466 -13.78 27.28 4.17
CA SER A 466 -12.62 27.93 4.75
C SER A 466 -11.86 28.73 3.70
N LEU A 467 -11.99 30.05 3.82
CA LEU A 467 -11.19 31.07 3.13
C LEU A 467 -9.74 31.05 3.65
N ALA A 468 -8.86 30.33 3.01
CA ALA A 468 -7.43 30.55 3.12
C ALA A 468 -6.80 30.23 1.75
N PRO A 469 -5.94 31.10 1.19
CA PRO A 469 -5.25 30.82 -0.07
C PRO A 469 -4.33 29.61 0.12
N ILE A 470 -4.57 28.58 -0.68
CA ILE A 470 -3.73 27.37 -0.72
C ILE A 470 -2.40 27.79 -1.36
N PRO A 471 -1.24 27.58 -0.69
CA PRO A 471 0.04 27.79 -1.33
C PRO A 471 0.16 26.84 -2.54
N SER A 472 0.73 27.34 -3.63
CA SER A 472 0.87 26.68 -4.93
C SER A 472 1.70 25.37 -4.94
N ASN A 473 2.17 24.89 -3.80
CA ASN A 473 2.80 23.60 -3.60
C ASN A 473 1.82 22.67 -2.86
N ALA A 474 0.78 22.22 -3.55
CA ALA A 474 -0.05 21.13 -3.03
C ALA A 474 0.84 19.88 -2.86
N THR A 475 1.00 19.43 -1.61
CA THR A 475 1.73 18.21 -1.27
C THR A 475 1.12 17.05 -2.05
N ARG A 476 1.91 16.39 -2.88
CA ARG A 476 1.47 15.21 -3.63
C ARG A 476 1.24 14.08 -2.63
N THR A 477 0.09 13.48 -2.69
CA THR A 477 -0.25 12.31 -1.86
C THR A 477 -0.41 11.10 -2.75
N PHE A 478 0.11 9.96 -2.34
CA PHE A 478 -0.04 8.71 -3.08
C PHE A 478 -1.50 8.23 -3.07
N VAL A 479 -2.16 8.25 -1.93
CA VAL A 479 -3.54 7.78 -1.75
C VAL A 479 -4.53 8.94 -1.83
N ARG A 480 -5.61 8.75 -2.59
CA ARG A 480 -6.66 9.75 -2.89
C ARG A 480 -7.21 10.47 -1.66
N ASN A 481 -7.58 9.74 -0.63
CA ASN A 481 -8.16 10.27 0.60
C ASN A 481 -7.14 10.38 1.75
N SER A 482 -5.86 10.10 1.47
CA SER A 482 -4.82 10.31 2.46
C SER A 482 -4.68 11.80 2.68
N ARG A 483 -5.02 12.23 3.88
CA ARG A 483 -4.46 13.50 4.34
C ARG A 483 -2.98 13.25 4.54
N SER A 484 -2.10 14.01 3.88
CA SER A 484 -0.69 13.99 4.27
C SER A 484 -0.63 14.26 5.77
N VAL A 485 0.36 13.71 6.47
CA VAL A 485 0.55 13.92 7.90
C VAL A 485 0.52 15.42 8.19
N SER A 486 1.13 16.24 7.35
CA SER A 486 1.09 17.70 7.47
C SER A 486 -0.32 18.31 7.39
N LYS A 487 -1.23 17.74 6.59
CA LYS A 487 -2.63 18.21 6.52
C LYS A 487 -3.43 17.74 7.75
N ARG A 488 -3.18 16.54 8.26
CA ARG A 488 -3.81 16.02 9.49
C ARG A 488 -3.45 16.89 10.68
N HIS A 489 -2.17 17.16 10.85
CA HIS A 489 -1.65 17.96 11.94
C HIS A 489 -2.24 19.39 11.95
N ARG A 490 -2.22 20.10 10.81
CA ARG A 490 -2.86 21.43 10.69
C ARG A 490 -4.37 21.44 10.99
N SER A 491 -5.08 20.36 10.69
CA SER A 491 -6.51 20.28 11.00
C SER A 491 -6.77 20.05 12.49
N PHE A 492 -5.91 19.28 13.16
CA PHE A 492 -5.99 19.04 14.60
C PHE A 492 -5.67 20.31 15.41
N VAL A 493 -4.61 21.01 15.06
CA VAL A 493 -4.23 22.30 15.71
C VAL A 493 -5.34 23.35 15.53
N LYS A 494 -6.04 23.38 14.39
CA LYS A 494 -7.18 24.29 14.21
C LYS A 494 -8.39 23.91 15.06
N GLN A 495 -8.61 22.62 15.34
CA GLN A 495 -9.71 22.16 16.22
C GLN A 495 -9.44 22.45 17.70
N THR A 496 -8.19 22.32 18.16
CA THR A 496 -7.81 22.63 19.55
C THR A 496 -7.79 24.14 19.85
N GLY A 497 -7.53 24.98 18.85
CA GLY A 497 -7.52 26.46 19.01
C GLY A 497 -8.91 27.11 19.10
N ASN A 498 -10.00 26.40 18.88
CA ASN A 498 -11.39 26.90 18.91
C ASN A 498 -12.24 26.31 20.04
N CYS A 499 -11.66 25.76 21.10
CA CYS A 499 -12.41 25.41 22.31
C CYS A 499 -12.70 26.65 23.15
N SER A 500 -13.68 27.45 22.72
CA SER A 500 -14.43 28.33 23.60
C SER A 500 -15.92 28.15 23.34
N VAL A 501 -16.56 27.46 24.29
CA VAL A 501 -17.92 27.67 24.80
C VAL A 501 -19.11 27.28 23.89
N PHE A 502 -19.87 26.29 24.40
CA PHE A 502 -21.29 25.96 24.18
C PHE A 502 -21.77 25.38 22.83
N GLY A 503 -22.21 24.12 22.92
CA GLY A 503 -23.24 23.55 22.07
C GLY A 503 -23.16 22.01 21.95
N PRO A 504 -24.27 21.31 21.91
CA PRO A 504 -24.41 19.96 22.43
C PRO A 504 -23.93 18.88 21.47
N GLN A 505 -23.41 17.82 22.09
CA GLN A 505 -23.31 16.43 21.67
C GLN A 505 -24.28 16.06 20.54
N ASP A 506 -23.77 15.60 19.40
CA ASP A 506 -24.47 14.66 18.51
C ASP A 506 -23.60 14.25 17.27
N THR A 507 -22.36 13.76 17.46
CA THR A 507 -21.59 13.23 16.30
C THR A 507 -20.76 11.98 16.57
N PHE A 508 -20.92 11.31 17.73
CA PHE A 508 -20.12 10.13 18.06
C PHE A 508 -20.80 8.77 17.80
N THR A 509 -22.04 8.75 17.31
CA THR A 509 -22.77 7.49 17.08
C THR A 509 -22.72 6.96 15.65
N GLU A 510 -22.31 7.76 14.66
CA GLU A 510 -22.28 7.31 13.25
C GLU A 510 -21.01 6.50 12.89
N SER A 511 -19.87 6.71 13.55
CA SER A 511 -18.65 5.97 13.20
C SER A 511 -18.65 4.51 13.69
N ALA A 512 -19.26 4.23 14.83
CA ALA A 512 -19.32 2.88 15.39
C ALA A 512 -20.30 1.97 14.62
N SER A 513 -21.43 2.52 14.11
CA SER A 513 -22.36 1.76 13.27
C SER A 513 -21.74 1.42 11.90
N SER A 514 -20.96 2.34 11.32
CA SER A 514 -20.27 2.17 10.05
C SER A 514 -19.21 1.06 10.07
N GLU A 515 -18.48 0.89 11.16
CA GLU A 515 -17.46 -0.17 11.31
C GLU A 515 -18.10 -1.56 11.49
N SER A 516 -19.17 -1.65 12.28
CA SER A 516 -19.93 -2.90 12.42
C SER A 516 -20.59 -3.32 11.11
N ASP A 517 -21.11 -2.36 10.33
CA ASP A 517 -21.69 -2.63 9.01
C ASP A 517 -20.62 -3.08 8.01
N LEU A 518 -19.40 -2.53 8.10
CA LEU A 518 -18.28 -2.91 7.25
C LEU A 518 -17.82 -4.35 7.54
N ILE A 519 -17.67 -4.72 8.81
CA ILE A 519 -17.32 -6.08 9.24
C ILE A 519 -18.39 -7.06 8.72
N SER A 520 -19.67 -6.75 8.92
CA SER A 520 -20.78 -7.56 8.43
C SER A 520 -20.80 -7.68 6.90
N PHE A 521 -20.45 -6.61 6.18
CA PHE A 521 -20.34 -6.62 4.73
C PHE A 521 -19.19 -7.51 4.25
N GLN A 522 -18.00 -7.40 4.83
CA GLN A 522 -16.83 -8.22 4.49
C GLN A 522 -17.08 -9.70 4.76
N MET A 523 -17.68 -10.05 5.90
CA MET A 523 -18.05 -11.43 6.22
C MET A 523 -19.12 -11.96 5.27
N ASN A 524 -20.10 -11.14 4.87
CA ASN A 524 -21.10 -11.53 3.87
C ASN A 524 -20.47 -11.76 2.49
N GLU A 525 -19.45 -10.98 2.12
CA GLU A 525 -18.75 -11.12 0.85
C GLU A 525 -17.95 -12.44 0.82
N VAL A 526 -17.26 -12.79 1.91
CA VAL A 526 -16.56 -14.06 2.10
C VAL A 526 -17.53 -15.24 2.06
N LEU A 527 -18.73 -15.12 2.67
CA LEU A 527 -19.75 -16.19 2.71
C LEU A 527 -20.61 -16.28 1.43
N ARG A 528 -20.55 -15.28 0.53
CA ARG A 528 -21.27 -15.30 -0.77
C ARG A 528 -20.49 -15.96 -1.90
N LEU A 529 -19.25 -16.36 -1.68
CA LEU A 529 -18.43 -17.06 -2.66
C LEU A 529 -18.77 -18.58 -2.78
N ASN A 530 -20.02 -18.94 -2.50
CA ASN A 530 -20.62 -20.26 -2.73
C ASN A 530 -21.48 -20.25 -3.99
#